data_f94402467ba32d1ed880ba1d30440789
#
_entry.id   f94402467ba32d1ed880ba1d30440789
#
_cell.length_a   1.000
_cell.length_b   1.000
_cell.length_c   1.000
_cell.angle_alpha   90.00
_cell.angle_beta   90.00
_cell.angle_gamma   90.00
#
_symmetry.space_group_name_H-M   'P 1'
#
loop_
_entity.id
_entity.type
_entity.pdbx_description
1 polymer ?
#
loop_
_entity_poly.entity_id
_entity_poly.type
_entity_poly.pdbx_seq_one_letter_code
_entity_poly.pdbx_strand_id
1 'polypeptide(L)'
;MAFSSNSGGGPMADINVTPLVDVMLVLLIIFMVTVPALSYPIQVDLPQPSNSPPPPGSPPDPIRIHIDAGGSVNWNGSPTPLSSLQAQFDVEGARGETPTGVVDATKQPTVEIETDRDAEYEMLAKVLSRAKNSNLVKISFVEPGDAP
;
A
#
# COMPACT_ATOMS: atom_id res chain seq x y z
N MET A 1 82.27 -12.32 32.81
CA MET A 1 81.28 -13.32 32.32
C MET A 1 80.13 -12.51 31.68
N ALA A 2 80.13 -12.50 30.35
CA ALA A 2 79.09 -11.79 29.57
C ALA A 2 78.00 -12.78 29.18
N PHE A 3 76.78 -12.50 29.63
CA PHE A 3 75.60 -13.25 29.11
C PHE A 3 75.01 -12.41 27.97
N SER A 4 75.23 -12.92 26.77
CA SER A 4 74.59 -12.45 25.56
C SER A 4 73.18 -13.02 25.53
N SER A 5 72.14 -12.22 25.74
CA SER A 5 70.75 -12.63 25.49
C SER A 5 70.45 -12.44 24.01
N ASN A 6 70.41 -13.57 23.31
CA ASN A 6 70.00 -13.66 21.94
C ASN A 6 68.48 -13.60 21.90
N SER A 7 67.94 -12.39 21.65
CA SER A 7 66.52 -12.24 21.35
C SER A 7 66.26 -12.62 19.88
N GLY A 8 65.91 -13.91 19.68
CA GLY A 8 65.51 -14.42 18.39
C GLY A 8 64.15 -13.81 17.99
N GLY A 9 64.19 -12.74 17.21
CA GLY A 9 63.02 -12.27 16.47
C GLY A 9 62.75 -13.26 15.34
N GLY A 10 61.75 -14.12 15.51
CA GLY A 10 61.27 -14.95 14.40
C GLY A 10 60.78 -14.10 13.24
N PRO A 11 60.88 -14.59 12.01
CA PRO A 11 60.35 -13.85 10.86
C PRO A 11 58.85 -13.64 11.02
N MET A 12 58.42 -12.39 11.15
CA MET A 12 57.03 -12.04 11.04
C MET A 12 56.63 -12.25 9.57
N ALA A 13 55.92 -13.35 9.31
CA ALA A 13 55.34 -13.58 8.00
C ALA A 13 54.12 -12.66 7.85
N ASP A 14 54.29 -11.53 7.17
CA ASP A 14 53.19 -10.68 6.77
C ASP A 14 52.32 -11.46 5.77
N ILE A 15 51.15 -11.86 6.22
CA ILE A 15 50.16 -12.52 5.35
C ILE A 15 49.51 -11.43 4.49
N ASN A 16 49.78 -11.49 3.18
CA ASN A 16 49.11 -10.59 2.25
C ASN A 16 47.64 -10.98 2.14
N VAL A 17 46.76 -10.16 2.78
CA VAL A 17 45.30 -10.38 2.82
C VAL A 17 44.57 -9.82 1.60
N THR A 18 45.29 -9.16 0.68
CA THR A 18 44.67 -8.53 -0.51
C THR A 18 43.87 -9.54 -1.35
N PRO A 19 44.36 -10.78 -1.63
CA PRO A 19 43.53 -11.72 -2.41
C PRO A 19 42.30 -12.20 -1.66
N LEU A 20 42.34 -12.26 -0.34
CA LEU A 20 41.20 -12.66 0.48
C LEU A 20 40.09 -11.57 0.47
N VAL A 21 40.53 -10.32 0.64
CA VAL A 21 39.58 -9.18 0.64
C VAL A 21 38.90 -9.01 -0.74
N ASP A 22 39.64 -9.25 -1.82
CA ASP A 22 39.08 -9.18 -3.18
C ASP A 22 37.98 -10.22 -3.39
N VAL A 23 38.24 -11.46 -3.00
CA VAL A 23 37.22 -12.53 -3.07
C VAL A 23 36.01 -12.21 -2.20
N MET A 24 36.20 -11.68 -0.99
CA MET A 24 35.10 -11.30 -0.11
C MET A 24 34.26 -10.15 -0.69
N LEU A 25 34.89 -9.16 -1.31
CA LEU A 25 34.18 -8.06 -1.98
C LEU A 25 33.37 -8.54 -3.18
N VAL A 26 33.95 -9.41 -4.01
CA VAL A 26 33.24 -9.98 -5.17
C VAL A 26 32.03 -10.81 -4.71
N LEU A 27 32.20 -11.65 -3.69
CA LEU A 27 31.09 -12.42 -3.13
C LEU A 27 30.00 -11.52 -2.55
N LEU A 28 30.38 -10.44 -1.86
CA LEU A 28 29.43 -9.48 -1.29
C LEU A 28 28.60 -8.80 -2.38
N ILE A 29 29.24 -8.39 -3.48
CA ILE A 29 28.54 -7.80 -4.62
C ILE A 29 27.59 -8.83 -5.28
N ILE A 30 28.04 -10.07 -5.47
CA ILE A 30 27.21 -11.14 -6.01
C ILE A 30 25.97 -11.34 -5.13
N PHE A 31 26.15 -11.47 -3.81
CA PHE A 31 25.03 -11.61 -2.89
C PHE A 31 24.09 -10.40 -2.93
N MET A 32 24.62 -9.18 -3.04
CA MET A 32 23.81 -7.98 -3.12
C MET A 32 22.97 -7.92 -4.40
N VAL A 33 23.51 -8.37 -5.53
CA VAL A 33 22.80 -8.37 -6.83
C VAL A 33 21.84 -9.56 -6.94
N THR A 34 22.15 -10.70 -6.30
CA THR A 34 21.33 -11.92 -6.34
C THR A 34 20.28 -11.99 -5.24
N VAL A 35 20.18 -10.98 -4.36
CA VAL A 35 19.07 -10.92 -3.37
C VAL A 35 17.76 -11.00 -4.14
N PRO A 36 16.99 -12.09 -4.00
CA PRO A 36 15.71 -12.20 -4.68
C PRO A 36 14.81 -11.07 -4.19
N ALA A 37 14.28 -10.31 -5.13
CA ALA A 37 13.21 -9.37 -4.81
C ALA A 37 12.12 -10.15 -4.09
N LEU A 38 11.83 -9.78 -2.85
CA LEU A 38 10.74 -10.37 -2.08
C LEU A 38 9.45 -10.09 -2.85
N SER A 39 9.08 -11.03 -3.70
CA SER A 39 7.75 -11.04 -4.32
C SER A 39 6.76 -11.38 -3.22
N TYR A 40 6.09 -10.37 -2.69
CA TYR A 40 4.92 -10.63 -1.88
C TYR A 40 3.85 -11.19 -2.81
N PRO A 41 3.39 -12.43 -2.62
CA PRO A 41 2.25 -12.93 -3.38
C PRO A 41 1.05 -12.05 -2.98
N ILE A 42 0.66 -11.16 -3.87
CA ILE A 42 -0.63 -10.51 -3.77
C ILE A 42 -1.62 -11.61 -4.11
N GLN A 43 -2.30 -12.12 -3.11
CA GLN A 43 -3.44 -13.01 -3.32
C GLN A 43 -4.55 -12.14 -3.93
N VAL A 44 -4.59 -12.11 -5.24
CA VAL A 44 -5.76 -11.61 -5.96
C VAL A 44 -6.77 -12.76 -5.93
N ASP A 45 -7.73 -12.69 -5.03
CA ASP A 45 -8.91 -13.52 -5.09
C ASP A 45 -9.66 -13.15 -6.38
N LEU A 46 -9.36 -13.89 -7.44
CA LEU A 46 -10.17 -13.83 -8.64
C LEU A 46 -11.58 -14.30 -8.27
N PRO A 47 -12.61 -13.48 -8.52
CA PRO A 47 -13.99 -13.92 -8.29
C PRO A 47 -14.21 -15.23 -9.07
N GLN A 48 -14.31 -16.31 -8.34
CA GLN A 48 -14.77 -17.58 -8.90
C GLN A 48 -16.24 -17.37 -9.28
N PRO A 49 -16.68 -17.72 -10.47
CA PRO A 49 -18.10 -17.74 -10.78
C PRO A 49 -18.75 -18.75 -9.85
N SER A 50 -19.24 -18.28 -8.70
CA SER A 50 -20.00 -19.12 -7.79
C SER A 50 -21.40 -19.28 -8.37
N ASN A 51 -21.81 -20.51 -8.68
CA ASN A 51 -23.19 -20.85 -8.97
C ASN A 51 -24.10 -20.78 -7.72
N SER A 52 -23.64 -20.12 -6.66
CA SER A 52 -24.45 -19.84 -5.50
C SER A 52 -25.46 -18.75 -5.85
N PRO A 53 -26.75 -18.94 -5.53
CA PRO A 53 -27.72 -17.86 -5.70
C PRO A 53 -27.22 -16.63 -4.92
N PRO A 54 -27.35 -15.43 -5.48
CA PRO A 54 -26.93 -14.22 -4.80
C PRO A 54 -27.61 -14.16 -3.42
N PRO A 55 -26.88 -13.82 -2.36
CA PRO A 55 -27.48 -13.69 -1.04
C PRO A 55 -28.63 -12.67 -1.10
N PRO A 56 -29.72 -12.86 -0.34
CA PRO A 56 -30.86 -11.97 -0.36
C PRO A 56 -30.45 -10.61 0.22
N GLY A 57 -30.20 -9.67 -0.63
CA GLY A 57 -29.80 -8.31 -0.35
C GLY A 57 -28.97 -7.80 -1.53
N SER A 58 -29.55 -6.94 -2.35
CA SER A 58 -28.77 -6.22 -3.37
C SER A 58 -27.65 -5.49 -2.67
N PRO A 59 -26.38 -5.58 -3.17
CA PRO A 59 -25.32 -4.76 -2.63
C PRO A 59 -25.75 -3.28 -2.70
N PRO A 60 -25.38 -2.46 -1.71
CA PRO A 60 -25.71 -1.05 -1.74
C PRO A 60 -25.10 -0.38 -2.98
N ASP A 61 -25.81 0.61 -3.52
CA ASP A 61 -25.36 1.36 -4.68
C ASP A 61 -23.96 1.97 -4.44
N PRO A 62 -23.07 1.94 -5.44
CA PRO A 62 -21.73 2.51 -5.29
C PRO A 62 -21.81 4.04 -5.12
N ILE A 63 -20.91 4.57 -4.32
CA ILE A 63 -20.71 5.98 -4.11
C ILE A 63 -19.65 6.46 -5.10
N ARG A 64 -20.00 7.39 -5.96
CA ARG A 64 -19.06 7.99 -6.91
C ARG A 64 -18.52 9.30 -6.37
N ILE A 65 -17.22 9.37 -6.22
CA ILE A 65 -16.48 10.58 -5.85
C ILE A 65 -15.68 11.02 -7.06
N HIS A 66 -15.99 12.18 -7.60
CA HIS A 66 -15.22 12.77 -8.68
C HIS A 66 -14.44 13.96 -8.16
N ILE A 67 -13.13 13.99 -8.45
CA ILE A 67 -12.20 15.06 -8.09
C ILE A 67 -11.77 15.74 -9.37
N ASP A 68 -12.17 17.01 -9.54
CA ASP A 68 -11.80 17.77 -10.71
C ASP A 68 -10.40 18.40 -10.62
N ALA A 69 -9.90 18.90 -11.74
CA ALA A 69 -8.61 19.57 -11.83
C ALA A 69 -8.50 20.82 -10.93
N GLY A 70 -9.62 21.45 -10.57
CA GLY A 70 -9.67 22.58 -9.66
C GLY A 70 -9.71 22.22 -8.18
N GLY A 71 -9.63 20.92 -7.84
CA GLY A 71 -9.69 20.42 -6.47
C GLY A 71 -11.10 20.38 -5.87
N SER A 72 -12.15 20.55 -6.68
CA SER A 72 -13.52 20.37 -6.23
C SER A 72 -13.86 18.90 -6.15
N VAL A 73 -14.61 18.52 -5.11
CA VAL A 73 -15.05 17.14 -4.89
C VAL A 73 -16.55 17.04 -5.10
N ASN A 74 -16.97 16.13 -5.96
CA ASN A 74 -18.37 15.85 -6.23
C ASN A 74 -18.73 14.48 -5.65
N TRP A 75 -19.82 14.42 -4.89
CA TRP A 75 -20.43 13.21 -4.35
C TRP A 75 -21.65 12.85 -5.19
N ASN A 76 -21.61 11.74 -5.90
CA ASN A 76 -22.69 11.31 -6.81
C ASN A 76 -23.16 12.43 -7.77
N GLY A 77 -22.19 13.20 -8.30
CA GLY A 77 -22.47 14.34 -9.18
C GLY A 77 -22.83 15.65 -8.48
N SER A 78 -22.94 15.69 -7.16
CA SER A 78 -23.24 16.91 -6.39
C SER A 78 -21.97 17.48 -5.76
N PRO A 79 -21.67 18.77 -5.95
CA PRO A 79 -20.49 19.38 -5.36
C PRO A 79 -20.59 19.35 -3.83
N THR A 80 -19.56 18.81 -3.21
CA THR A 80 -19.52 18.56 -1.77
C THR A 80 -18.25 19.15 -1.18
N PRO A 81 -18.35 20.07 -0.21
CA PRO A 81 -17.16 20.61 0.44
C PRO A 81 -16.48 19.53 1.28
N LEU A 82 -15.15 19.59 1.34
CA LEU A 82 -14.34 18.65 2.13
C LEU A 82 -14.77 18.57 3.60
N SER A 83 -15.29 19.63 4.17
CA SER A 83 -15.74 19.67 5.58
C SER A 83 -16.93 18.74 5.85
N SER A 84 -17.85 18.59 4.87
CA SER A 84 -19.01 17.71 5.00
C SER A 84 -18.76 16.27 4.54
N LEU A 85 -17.69 16.07 3.78
CA LEU A 85 -17.34 14.75 3.21
C LEU A 85 -17.10 13.70 4.31
N GLN A 86 -16.46 14.11 5.41
CA GLN A 86 -16.22 13.21 6.54
C GLN A 86 -17.53 12.68 7.12
N ALA A 87 -18.48 13.56 7.40
CA ALA A 87 -19.76 13.19 7.98
C ALA A 87 -20.57 12.25 7.06
N GLN A 88 -20.47 12.45 5.74
CA GLN A 88 -21.11 11.56 4.76
C GLN A 88 -20.46 10.17 4.75
N PHE A 89 -19.13 10.12 4.76
CA PHE A 89 -18.41 8.85 4.88
C PHE A 89 -18.68 8.12 6.20
N ASP A 90 -18.80 8.84 7.32
CA ASP A 90 -19.11 8.25 8.62
C ASP A 90 -20.50 7.58 8.63
N VAL A 91 -21.48 8.19 7.98
CA VAL A 91 -22.83 7.59 7.82
C VAL A 91 -22.76 6.29 7.01
N GLU A 92 -22.02 6.30 5.91
CA GLU A 92 -21.89 5.12 5.05
C GLU A 92 -21.01 4.03 5.67
N GLY A 93 -19.97 4.41 6.39
CA GLY A 93 -19.12 3.48 7.14
C GLY A 93 -19.89 2.77 8.25
N ALA A 94 -20.74 3.49 8.96
CA ALA A 94 -21.58 2.94 10.03
C ALA A 94 -22.58 1.88 9.53
N ARG A 95 -22.96 1.89 8.27
CA ARG A 95 -23.85 0.85 7.69
C ARG A 95 -23.28 -0.56 7.75
N GLY A 96 -21.96 -0.68 7.67
CA GLY A 96 -21.26 -1.95 7.77
C GLY A 96 -20.83 -2.34 9.17
N GLU A 97 -21.02 -1.47 10.16
CA GLU A 97 -20.55 -1.72 11.51
C GLU A 97 -21.49 -2.68 12.25
N THR A 98 -20.95 -3.78 12.75
CA THR A 98 -21.69 -4.73 13.56
C THR A 98 -21.59 -4.36 15.04
N PRO A 99 -22.55 -4.78 15.90
CA PRO A 99 -22.49 -4.53 17.35
C PRO A 99 -21.20 -5.03 18.03
N THR A 100 -20.47 -5.92 17.36
CA THR A 100 -19.20 -6.49 17.80
C THR A 100 -17.98 -5.68 17.33
N GLY A 101 -18.17 -4.56 16.65
CA GLY A 101 -17.08 -3.73 16.10
C GLY A 101 -16.38 -4.32 14.86
N VAL A 102 -16.91 -5.41 14.31
CA VAL A 102 -16.42 -5.99 13.06
C VAL A 102 -17.14 -5.32 11.89
N VAL A 103 -16.38 -4.90 10.89
CA VAL A 103 -16.94 -4.28 9.67
C VAL A 103 -17.38 -5.37 8.70
N ASP A 104 -18.69 -5.39 8.40
CA ASP A 104 -19.26 -6.25 7.36
C ASP A 104 -19.18 -5.55 6.01
N ALA A 105 -18.18 -5.90 5.23
CA ALA A 105 -17.94 -5.32 3.92
C ALA A 105 -19.10 -5.52 2.93
N THR A 106 -19.97 -6.52 3.15
CA THR A 106 -21.09 -6.80 2.23
C THR A 106 -22.20 -5.75 2.35
N LYS A 107 -22.28 -5.10 3.50
CA LYS A 107 -23.28 -4.05 3.79
C LYS A 107 -22.80 -2.65 3.47
N GLN A 108 -21.48 -2.49 3.25
CA GLN A 108 -20.91 -1.20 2.86
C GLN A 108 -20.98 -0.97 1.36
N PRO A 109 -21.28 0.25 0.91
CA PRO A 109 -21.17 0.62 -0.50
C PRO A 109 -19.70 0.61 -0.94
N THR A 110 -19.48 0.37 -2.23
CA THR A 110 -18.18 0.59 -2.85
C THR A 110 -17.99 2.07 -3.10
N VAL A 111 -16.87 2.64 -2.68
CA VAL A 111 -16.51 4.03 -3.00
C VAL A 111 -15.66 4.01 -4.25
N GLU A 112 -16.20 4.53 -5.34
CA GLU A 112 -15.51 4.69 -6.62
C GLU A 112 -14.93 6.11 -6.69
N ILE A 113 -13.61 6.21 -6.77
CA ILE A 113 -12.92 7.50 -6.86
C ILE A 113 -12.45 7.69 -8.30
N GLU A 114 -13.01 8.70 -8.94
CA GLU A 114 -12.59 9.18 -10.25
C GLU A 114 -11.81 10.48 -10.06
N THR A 115 -10.67 10.60 -10.71
CA THR A 115 -9.79 11.76 -10.55
C THR A 115 -9.40 12.28 -11.92
N ASP A 116 -9.57 13.57 -12.18
CA ASP A 116 -9.08 14.20 -13.39
C ASP A 116 -7.55 14.10 -13.47
N ARG A 117 -7.01 14.06 -14.68
CA ARG A 117 -5.56 13.90 -14.90
C ARG A 117 -4.73 15.05 -14.32
N ASP A 118 -5.31 16.22 -14.27
CA ASP A 118 -4.68 17.45 -13.77
C ASP A 118 -5.06 17.76 -12.31
N ALA A 119 -5.77 16.85 -11.64
CA ALA A 119 -6.18 17.05 -10.25
C ALA A 119 -4.99 16.92 -9.30
N GLU A 120 -4.99 17.75 -8.26
CA GLU A 120 -3.93 17.73 -7.25
C GLU A 120 -3.98 16.44 -6.42
N TYR A 121 -2.85 15.74 -6.36
CA TYR A 121 -2.70 14.53 -5.53
C TYR A 121 -3.04 14.78 -4.06
N GLU A 122 -2.84 15.99 -3.57
CA GLU A 122 -3.17 16.37 -2.19
C GLU A 122 -4.68 16.20 -1.90
N MET A 123 -5.54 16.55 -2.87
CA MET A 123 -6.99 16.40 -2.72
C MET A 123 -7.40 14.93 -2.68
N LEU A 124 -6.83 14.12 -3.55
CA LEU A 124 -7.04 12.68 -3.54
C LEU A 124 -6.63 12.07 -2.20
N ALA A 125 -5.45 12.44 -1.69
CA ALA A 125 -4.96 11.96 -0.41
C ALA A 125 -5.88 12.34 0.77
N LYS A 126 -6.42 13.56 0.76
CA LYS A 126 -7.40 14.04 1.77
C LYS A 126 -8.70 13.26 1.70
N VAL A 127 -9.23 13.01 0.51
CA VAL A 127 -10.45 12.21 0.32
C VAL A 127 -10.24 10.78 0.80
N LEU A 128 -9.15 10.14 0.38
CA LEU A 128 -8.81 8.78 0.76
C LEU A 128 -8.59 8.61 2.27
N SER A 129 -7.93 9.58 2.90
CA SER A 129 -7.72 9.59 4.34
C SER A 129 -9.05 9.63 5.09
N ARG A 130 -10.01 10.46 4.63
CA ARG A 130 -11.34 10.56 5.24
C ARG A 130 -12.15 9.27 5.06
N ALA A 131 -12.14 8.70 3.86
CA ALA A 131 -12.83 7.43 3.60
C ALA A 131 -12.30 6.31 4.50
N LYS A 132 -10.99 6.22 4.68
CA LYS A 132 -10.36 5.25 5.59
C LYS A 132 -10.67 5.51 7.06
N ASN A 133 -10.70 6.77 7.49
CA ASN A 133 -11.04 7.12 8.87
C ASN A 133 -12.49 6.76 9.24
N SER A 134 -13.37 6.67 8.24
CA SER A 134 -14.77 6.25 8.39
C SER A 134 -14.97 4.73 8.25
N ASN A 135 -13.92 3.94 8.37
CA ASN A 135 -13.95 2.47 8.28
C ASN A 135 -14.52 1.92 6.95
N LEU A 136 -14.42 2.69 5.86
CA LEU A 136 -14.80 2.21 4.53
C LEU A 136 -13.71 1.29 3.98
N VAL A 137 -14.08 0.03 3.71
CA VAL A 137 -13.13 -1.01 3.27
C VAL A 137 -13.10 -1.20 1.75
N LYS A 138 -14.19 -0.86 1.06
CA LYS A 138 -14.29 -1.01 -0.40
C LYS A 138 -14.02 0.31 -1.09
N ILE A 139 -12.80 0.53 -1.52
CA ILE A 139 -12.40 1.72 -2.28
C ILE A 139 -11.82 1.24 -3.61
N SER A 140 -12.37 1.72 -4.72
CA SER A 140 -11.88 1.47 -6.07
C SER A 140 -11.55 2.79 -6.77
N PHE A 141 -10.62 2.74 -7.71
CA PHE A 141 -10.29 3.86 -8.57
C PHE A 141 -10.83 3.57 -9.96
N VAL A 142 -11.46 4.58 -10.54
CA VAL A 142 -12.06 4.51 -11.89
C VAL A 142 -11.35 5.54 -12.76
N GLU A 143 -11.00 5.15 -13.99
CA GLU A 143 -10.43 6.10 -14.94
C GLU A 143 -11.51 7.06 -15.47
N PRO A 144 -11.16 8.33 -15.75
CA PRO A 144 -12.08 9.28 -16.33
C PRO A 144 -12.64 8.76 -17.66
N GLY A 145 -13.96 8.59 -17.74
CA GLY A 145 -14.64 8.15 -18.93
C GLY A 145 -15.08 6.69 -18.98
N ASP A 146 -14.83 5.90 -17.94
CA ASP A 146 -15.22 4.48 -17.86
C ASP A 146 -16.53 4.28 -17.05
N ALA A 147 -17.31 5.36 -16.89
CA ALA A 147 -18.63 5.27 -16.28
C ALA A 147 -19.64 4.71 -17.29
N PRO A 148 -20.36 3.63 -16.93
CA PRO A 148 -21.42 3.06 -17.77
C PRO A 148 -22.61 3.97 -17.95
#